data_2951130c4e55c4a99c7a794e7bf038c9
#
_entry.id   2951130c4e55c4a99c7a794e7bf038c9
#
_cell.length_a   1.000
_cell.length_b   1.000
_cell.length_c   1.000
_cell.angle_alpha   90.00
_cell.angle_beta   90.00
_cell.angle_gamma   90.00
#
_symmetry.space_group_name_H-M   'P 1'
#
loop_
_entity.id
_entity.type
_entity.pdbx_description
1 polymer ?
#
loop_
_entity_poly.entity_id
_entity_poly.type
_entity_poly.pdbx_seq_one_letter_code
_entity_poly.pdbx_strand_id
1 'polypeptide(L)'
;MKALENVWDLVKQFTANPKYVEISEVSIESWIDKMKEVELKNEALPPKVSNDIELLEYELIAGAINYCYWYGSSKIRPCGANAWGMYDVLNEVYDPSGVDVIQNFISSLSLNRFPLMNERSSHLMELINIDYKMIAVQLYDSRGDLEDCLESVLVYPGYANDMFLKRASLFFMQVARKSDMFKSQVDMLPVPADYQIPKMLEHMGILQYSDELKNVIDEGILIPSGSLMECEIRASMIAACKTLCEKSGKNPSVVDYWLWLNRKSCDNNFHLTITTDY
;
A
#
# COMPACT_ATOMS: atom_id res chain seq x y z
N MET A 1 7.49 -17.87 0.20
CA MET A 1 9.00 -17.71 0.07
C MET A 1 9.39 -16.95 -1.18
N LYS A 2 9.16 -17.50 -2.36
CA LYS A 2 9.69 -16.93 -3.62
C LYS A 2 9.28 -15.48 -3.91
N ALA A 3 8.03 -15.09 -3.63
CA ALA A 3 7.57 -13.72 -3.89
C ALA A 3 8.25 -12.68 -2.99
N LEU A 4 8.36 -12.95 -1.68
CA LEU A 4 9.05 -12.07 -0.74
C LEU A 4 10.57 -12.03 -0.99
N GLU A 5 11.20 -13.16 -1.28
CA GLU A 5 12.61 -13.21 -1.66
C GLU A 5 12.89 -12.32 -2.88
N ASN A 6 12.05 -12.41 -3.91
CA ASN A 6 12.17 -11.56 -5.10
C ASN A 6 12.10 -10.06 -4.75
N VAL A 7 11.18 -9.65 -3.87
CA VAL A 7 11.11 -8.24 -3.44
C VAL A 7 12.41 -7.81 -2.76
N TRP A 8 12.92 -8.61 -1.82
CA TRP A 8 14.15 -8.26 -1.10
C TRP A 8 15.38 -8.26 -2.01
N ASP A 9 15.42 -9.11 -3.04
CA ASP A 9 16.50 -9.10 -4.04
C ASP A 9 16.41 -7.86 -4.94
N LEU A 10 15.20 -7.45 -5.36
CA LEU A 10 15.00 -6.19 -6.08
C LEU A 10 15.39 -4.97 -5.22
N VAL A 11 15.00 -4.95 -3.96
CA VAL A 11 15.40 -3.88 -3.03
C VAL A 11 16.92 -3.79 -2.95
N LYS A 12 17.64 -4.89 -2.75
CA LYS A 12 19.10 -4.91 -2.74
C LYS A 12 19.69 -4.44 -4.07
N GLN A 13 19.12 -4.87 -5.19
CA GLN A 13 19.60 -4.50 -6.53
C GLN A 13 19.52 -2.99 -6.74
N PHE A 14 18.37 -2.36 -6.45
CA PHE A 14 18.17 -0.93 -6.68
C PHE A 14 18.86 -0.04 -5.65
N THR A 15 19.19 -0.55 -4.46
CA THR A 15 19.88 0.22 -3.41
C THR A 15 21.39 0.00 -3.35
N ALA A 16 21.94 -0.96 -4.11
CA ALA A 16 23.39 -1.27 -4.07
C ALA A 16 24.25 -0.13 -4.64
N ASN A 17 23.82 0.51 -5.72
CA ASN A 17 24.51 1.63 -6.36
C ASN A 17 23.45 2.61 -6.89
N PRO A 18 22.77 3.33 -6.02
CA PRO A 18 21.68 4.19 -6.42
C PRO A 18 22.20 5.40 -7.19
N LYS A 19 21.47 5.77 -8.26
CA LYS A 19 21.76 6.99 -9.04
C LYS A 19 20.98 8.19 -8.54
N TYR A 20 19.77 7.95 -8.04
CA TYR A 20 18.79 8.99 -7.78
C TYR A 20 18.40 9.14 -6.32
N VAL A 21 18.53 8.08 -5.50
CA VAL A 21 18.01 8.08 -4.12
C VAL A 21 19.02 7.49 -3.16
N GLU A 22 19.59 8.32 -2.29
CA GLU A 22 20.44 7.88 -1.19
C GLU A 22 19.63 7.74 0.10
N ILE A 23 20.03 6.80 0.96
CA ILE A 23 19.44 6.59 2.30
C ILE A 23 20.39 7.15 3.35
N SER A 24 19.94 8.10 4.15
CA SER A 24 20.70 8.69 5.24
C SER A 24 20.52 7.90 6.52
N GLU A 25 21.52 7.11 6.90
CA GLU A 25 21.52 6.40 8.18
C GLU A 25 21.50 7.34 9.38
N VAL A 26 22.20 8.48 9.29
CA VAL A 26 22.22 9.50 10.34
C VAL A 26 20.81 10.05 10.60
N SER A 27 20.05 10.29 9.53
CA SER A 27 18.67 10.74 9.66
C SER A 27 17.77 9.64 10.21
N ILE A 28 17.96 8.39 9.80
CA ILE A 28 17.22 7.24 10.39
C ILE A 28 17.46 7.23 11.92
N GLU A 29 18.72 7.28 12.37
CA GLU A 29 19.04 7.26 13.81
C GLU A 29 18.32 8.37 14.58
N SER A 30 18.22 9.56 14.01
CA SER A 30 17.55 10.70 14.65
C SER A 30 16.06 10.50 14.90
N TRP A 31 15.42 9.55 14.18
CA TRP A 31 13.99 9.25 14.29
C TRP A 31 13.67 7.99 15.11
N ILE A 32 14.69 7.19 15.49
CA ILE A 32 14.48 5.91 16.17
C ILE A 32 13.76 6.08 17.51
N ASP A 33 14.17 7.01 18.34
CA ASP A 33 13.56 7.18 19.68
C ASP A 33 12.09 7.61 19.54
N LYS A 34 11.78 8.51 18.62
CA LYS A 34 10.41 8.89 18.33
C LYS A 34 9.59 7.70 17.80
N MET A 35 10.20 6.86 16.95
CA MET A 35 9.53 5.68 16.41
C MET A 35 9.26 4.63 17.51
N LYS A 36 10.16 4.44 18.48
CA LYS A 36 9.94 3.55 19.63
C LYS A 36 8.70 3.93 20.46
N GLU A 37 8.39 5.22 20.54
CA GLU A 37 7.23 5.74 21.28
C GLU A 37 5.90 5.59 20.51
N VAL A 38 5.95 5.22 19.24
CA VAL A 38 4.73 5.05 18.45
C VAL A 38 3.92 3.86 18.95
N GLU A 39 2.69 4.13 19.34
CA GLU A 39 1.69 3.11 19.66
C GLU A 39 0.51 3.26 18.71
N LEU A 40 0.14 2.18 18.06
CA LEU A 40 -1.09 2.11 17.27
C LEU A 40 -2.13 1.29 18.05
N LYS A 41 -3.32 1.86 18.16
CA LYS A 41 -4.48 1.13 18.62
C LYS A 41 -5.01 0.24 17.50
N ASN A 42 -5.57 -0.92 17.87
CA ASN A 42 -6.34 -1.71 16.93
C ASN A 42 -7.45 -0.84 16.33
N GLU A 43 -7.60 -0.95 15.02
CA GLU A 43 -8.71 -0.30 14.32
C GLU A 43 -10.01 -1.10 14.57
N ALA A 44 -11.12 -0.41 14.55
CA ALA A 44 -12.42 -1.08 14.59
C ALA A 44 -12.69 -1.81 13.27
N LEU A 45 -13.48 -2.87 13.33
CA LEU A 45 -14.01 -3.52 12.15
C LEU A 45 -14.81 -2.50 11.31
N PRO A 46 -14.77 -2.62 9.97
CA PRO A 46 -15.62 -1.81 9.10
C PRO A 46 -17.10 -2.01 9.44
N PRO A 47 -17.96 -1.01 9.20
CA PRO A 47 -19.40 -1.19 9.34
C PRO A 47 -19.90 -2.41 8.55
N LYS A 48 -20.82 -3.16 9.13
CA LYS A 48 -21.41 -4.39 8.57
C LYS A 48 -20.44 -5.59 8.44
N VAL A 49 -19.20 -5.48 8.89
CA VAL A 49 -18.25 -6.60 9.02
C VAL A 49 -18.36 -7.14 10.44
N SER A 50 -18.66 -8.43 10.61
CA SER A 50 -18.94 -9.04 11.90
C SER A 50 -17.97 -10.16 12.30
N ASN A 51 -17.16 -10.65 11.37
CA ASN A 51 -16.21 -11.73 11.59
C ASN A 51 -14.98 -11.62 10.66
N ASP A 52 -14.01 -12.48 10.91
CA ASP A 52 -12.72 -12.47 10.22
C ASP A 52 -12.83 -12.80 8.72
N ILE A 53 -13.75 -13.67 8.30
CA ILE A 53 -13.95 -14.00 6.86
C ILE A 53 -14.54 -12.78 6.14
N GLU A 54 -15.55 -12.16 6.71
CA GLU A 54 -16.11 -10.91 6.15
C GLU A 54 -15.07 -9.78 6.11
N LEU A 55 -14.16 -9.71 7.08
CA LEU A 55 -13.03 -8.77 7.04
C LEU A 55 -12.10 -9.06 5.87
N LEU A 56 -11.77 -10.32 5.62
CA LEU A 56 -10.94 -10.71 4.47
C LEU A 56 -11.63 -10.37 3.15
N GLU A 57 -12.93 -10.65 3.00
CA GLU A 57 -13.70 -10.27 1.82
C GLU A 57 -13.66 -8.75 1.58
N TYR A 58 -13.92 -7.99 2.62
CA TYR A 58 -13.94 -6.52 2.59
C TYR A 58 -12.59 -5.94 2.18
N GLU A 59 -11.50 -6.40 2.80
CA GLU A 59 -10.15 -5.90 2.50
C GLU A 59 -9.63 -6.41 1.15
N LEU A 60 -10.05 -7.59 0.66
CA LEU A 60 -9.76 -8.04 -0.71
C LEU A 60 -10.36 -7.06 -1.74
N ILE A 61 -11.61 -6.64 -1.53
CA ILE A 61 -12.26 -5.66 -2.42
C ILE A 61 -11.54 -4.31 -2.36
N ALA A 62 -11.28 -3.80 -1.16
CA ALA A 62 -10.62 -2.51 -0.97
C ALA A 62 -9.20 -2.51 -1.53
N GLY A 63 -8.41 -3.54 -1.22
CA GLY A 63 -7.01 -3.67 -1.62
C GLY A 63 -6.82 -3.79 -3.13
N ALA A 64 -7.76 -4.46 -3.83
CA ALA A 64 -7.70 -4.64 -5.29
C ALA A 64 -7.62 -3.31 -6.06
N ILE A 65 -8.15 -2.22 -5.48
CA ILE A 65 -8.22 -0.91 -6.11
C ILE A 65 -7.55 0.21 -5.31
N ASN A 66 -6.75 -0.13 -4.30
CA ASN A 66 -6.08 0.87 -3.46
C ASN A 66 -4.78 1.37 -4.13
N TYR A 67 -4.92 2.20 -5.19
CA TYR A 67 -3.82 2.79 -5.95
C TYR A 67 -4.20 4.14 -6.54
N CYS A 68 -3.23 4.92 -6.99
CA CYS A 68 -3.34 6.15 -7.78
C CYS A 68 -4.61 7.00 -7.52
N TYR A 69 -4.60 7.81 -6.46
CA TYR A 69 -5.72 8.69 -6.12
C TYR A 69 -5.51 10.14 -6.59
N TRP A 70 -4.86 10.36 -7.72
CA TRP A 70 -4.59 11.68 -8.28
C TRP A 70 -4.71 11.67 -9.81
N TYR A 71 -4.93 12.85 -10.41
CA TYR A 71 -5.08 13.01 -11.86
C TYR A 71 -3.94 13.84 -12.44
N GLY A 72 -3.33 13.33 -13.51
CA GLY A 72 -2.41 14.08 -14.35
C GLY A 72 -1.31 14.85 -13.61
N SER A 73 -0.72 15.83 -14.23
CA SER A 73 0.31 16.70 -13.63
C SER A 73 -0.22 17.71 -12.61
N SER A 74 -1.52 17.86 -12.47
CA SER A 74 -2.13 18.93 -11.67
C SER A 74 -2.26 18.64 -10.18
N LYS A 75 -1.93 17.43 -9.72
CA LYS A 75 -2.15 16.97 -8.32
C LYS A 75 -3.60 17.20 -7.83
N ILE A 76 -4.52 17.53 -8.75
CA ILE A 76 -5.93 17.77 -8.44
C ILE A 76 -6.56 16.42 -8.11
N ARG A 77 -7.07 16.32 -6.90
CA ARG A 77 -7.92 15.20 -6.48
C ARG A 77 -9.36 15.67 -6.54
N PRO A 78 -10.27 14.93 -7.15
CA PRO A 78 -11.69 15.16 -6.89
C PRO A 78 -11.94 15.11 -5.39
N CYS A 79 -12.85 15.94 -4.88
CA CYS A 79 -13.19 15.91 -3.46
C CYS A 79 -13.65 14.49 -3.08
N GLY A 80 -13.03 13.90 -2.06
CA GLY A 80 -13.34 12.54 -1.62
C GLY A 80 -12.69 11.38 -2.39
N ALA A 81 -12.14 11.59 -3.59
CA ALA A 81 -11.47 10.52 -4.35
C ALA A 81 -10.04 10.25 -3.82
N ASN A 82 -9.96 9.69 -2.62
CA ASN A 82 -8.73 9.27 -1.95
C ASN A 82 -8.99 7.94 -1.23
N ALA A 83 -7.98 7.37 -0.55
CA ALA A 83 -8.13 6.11 0.15
C ALA A 83 -9.30 6.10 1.16
N TRP A 84 -9.46 7.17 1.96
CA TRP A 84 -10.58 7.29 2.89
C TRP A 84 -11.92 7.30 2.16
N GLY A 85 -12.06 8.14 1.13
CA GLY A 85 -13.30 8.20 0.34
C GLY A 85 -13.61 6.89 -0.38
N MET A 86 -12.62 6.10 -0.76
CA MET A 86 -12.83 4.76 -1.29
C MET A 86 -13.43 3.83 -0.23
N TYR A 87 -12.87 3.85 1.00
CA TYR A 87 -13.44 3.09 2.11
C TYR A 87 -14.83 3.59 2.52
N ASP A 88 -15.08 4.90 2.48
CA ASP A 88 -16.42 5.44 2.75
C ASP A 88 -17.46 4.91 1.75
N VAL A 89 -17.11 4.91 0.45
CA VAL A 89 -17.98 4.34 -0.59
C VAL A 89 -18.19 2.84 -0.39
N LEU A 90 -17.14 2.09 -0.04
CA LEU A 90 -17.28 0.67 0.23
C LEU A 90 -18.15 0.39 1.46
N ASN A 91 -18.00 1.16 2.53
CA ASN A 91 -18.84 1.06 3.74
C ASN A 91 -20.33 1.24 3.46
N GLU A 92 -20.67 2.13 2.51
CA GLU A 92 -22.06 2.36 2.12
C GLU A 92 -22.68 1.15 1.41
N VAL A 93 -21.93 0.53 0.49
CA VAL A 93 -22.44 -0.50 -0.42
C VAL A 93 -22.16 -1.92 0.05
N TYR A 94 -21.21 -2.13 0.96
CA TYR A 94 -20.84 -3.45 1.44
C TYR A 94 -22.01 -4.12 2.16
N ASP A 95 -22.29 -5.36 1.76
CA ASP A 95 -23.27 -6.26 2.37
C ASP A 95 -22.70 -7.70 2.25
N PRO A 96 -22.32 -8.34 3.35
CA PRO A 96 -21.73 -9.69 3.31
C PRO A 96 -22.69 -10.75 2.73
N SER A 97 -24.00 -10.51 2.81
CA SER A 97 -25.03 -11.37 2.19
C SER A 97 -25.36 -10.96 0.75
N GLY A 98 -24.91 -9.80 0.31
CA GLY A 98 -25.23 -9.24 -1.00
C GLY A 98 -24.50 -9.92 -2.15
N VAL A 99 -25.21 -10.11 -3.28
CA VAL A 99 -24.62 -10.66 -4.50
C VAL A 99 -24.02 -9.59 -5.42
N ASP A 100 -24.46 -8.34 -5.27
CA ASP A 100 -24.14 -7.23 -6.18
C ASP A 100 -23.18 -6.20 -5.57
N VAL A 101 -22.46 -6.56 -4.48
CA VAL A 101 -21.57 -5.63 -3.77
C VAL A 101 -20.58 -4.96 -4.71
N ILE A 102 -19.91 -5.75 -5.56
CA ILE A 102 -18.88 -5.23 -6.47
C ILE A 102 -19.49 -4.33 -7.55
N GLN A 103 -20.63 -4.70 -8.15
CA GLN A 103 -21.30 -3.86 -9.15
C GLN A 103 -21.77 -2.53 -8.55
N ASN A 104 -22.32 -2.56 -7.35
CA ASN A 104 -22.73 -1.36 -6.62
C ASN A 104 -21.51 -0.49 -6.29
N PHE A 105 -20.40 -1.11 -5.92
CA PHE A 105 -19.15 -0.39 -5.62
C PHE A 105 -18.58 0.29 -6.87
N ILE A 106 -18.50 -0.42 -8.01
CA ILE A 106 -18.08 0.16 -9.30
C ILE A 106 -18.94 1.37 -9.66
N SER A 107 -20.26 1.22 -9.56
CA SER A 107 -21.20 2.30 -9.88
C SER A 107 -21.00 3.52 -8.99
N SER A 108 -20.84 3.32 -7.69
CA SER A 108 -20.64 4.40 -6.72
C SER A 108 -19.27 5.07 -6.89
N LEU A 109 -18.20 4.33 -7.19
CA LEU A 109 -16.89 4.91 -7.49
C LEU A 109 -16.92 5.78 -8.75
N SER A 110 -17.65 5.35 -9.79
CA SER A 110 -17.82 6.10 -11.02
C SER A 110 -18.54 7.44 -10.78
N LEU A 111 -19.58 7.46 -9.96
CA LEU A 111 -20.29 8.68 -9.56
C LEU A 111 -19.39 9.64 -8.80
N ASN A 112 -18.47 9.13 -7.98
CA ASN A 112 -17.50 9.90 -7.20
C ASN A 112 -16.22 10.25 -7.98
N ARG A 113 -16.16 9.94 -9.28
CA ARG A 113 -15.07 10.32 -10.19
C ARG A 113 -13.68 9.90 -9.73
N PHE A 114 -13.53 8.66 -9.28
CA PHE A 114 -12.21 8.13 -8.95
C PHE A 114 -11.32 8.03 -10.19
N PRO A 115 -10.00 8.24 -10.06
CA PRO A 115 -9.06 8.05 -11.17
C PRO A 115 -9.02 6.61 -11.66
N LEU A 116 -8.61 6.38 -12.91
CA LEU A 116 -8.38 5.05 -13.48
C LEU A 116 -9.60 4.11 -13.31
N MET A 117 -10.80 4.61 -13.62
CA MET A 117 -12.03 3.86 -13.39
C MET A 117 -12.15 2.59 -14.24
N ASN A 118 -11.59 2.58 -15.46
CA ASN A 118 -11.60 1.38 -16.30
C ASN A 118 -10.78 0.26 -15.66
N GLU A 119 -9.59 0.60 -15.18
CA GLU A 119 -8.67 -0.31 -14.50
C GLU A 119 -9.26 -0.79 -13.17
N ARG A 120 -9.86 0.12 -12.38
CA ARG A 120 -10.56 -0.25 -11.14
C ARG A 120 -11.70 -1.21 -11.39
N SER A 121 -12.50 -0.93 -12.40
CA SER A 121 -13.62 -1.80 -12.79
C SER A 121 -13.12 -3.17 -13.24
N SER A 122 -12.04 -3.23 -14.02
CA SER A 122 -11.43 -4.50 -14.44
C SER A 122 -10.97 -5.33 -13.24
N HIS A 123 -10.18 -4.72 -12.33
CA HIS A 123 -9.68 -5.42 -11.14
C HIS A 123 -10.81 -5.91 -10.22
N LEU A 124 -11.88 -5.12 -10.06
CA LEU A 124 -13.04 -5.53 -9.27
C LEU A 124 -13.82 -6.66 -9.95
N MET A 125 -13.96 -6.65 -11.28
CA MET A 125 -14.61 -7.74 -12.02
C MET A 125 -13.77 -9.03 -11.96
N GLU A 126 -12.44 -8.95 -11.94
CA GLU A 126 -11.57 -10.11 -11.73
C GLU A 126 -11.90 -10.82 -10.41
N LEU A 127 -12.16 -10.07 -9.32
CA LEU A 127 -12.53 -10.65 -8.02
C LEU A 127 -13.81 -11.50 -8.10
N ILE A 128 -14.80 -11.08 -8.91
CA ILE A 128 -16.00 -11.89 -9.12
C ILE A 128 -15.65 -13.19 -9.85
N ASN A 129 -14.86 -13.09 -10.92
CA ASN A 129 -14.53 -14.22 -11.78
C ASN A 129 -13.81 -15.36 -11.04
N ILE A 130 -13.11 -15.04 -9.98
CA ILE A 130 -12.32 -16.00 -9.19
C ILE A 130 -12.94 -16.34 -7.84
N ASP A 131 -14.17 -15.90 -7.61
CA ASP A 131 -14.87 -16.11 -6.35
C ASP A 131 -14.08 -15.63 -5.12
N TYR A 132 -13.93 -14.31 -4.98
CA TYR A 132 -13.21 -13.71 -3.85
C TYR A 132 -13.72 -14.16 -2.47
N LYS A 133 -14.99 -14.56 -2.36
CA LYS A 133 -15.55 -15.11 -1.10
C LYS A 133 -14.92 -16.45 -0.76
N MET A 134 -14.75 -17.32 -1.77
CA MET A 134 -14.05 -18.59 -1.58
C MET A 134 -12.58 -18.35 -1.20
N ILE A 135 -11.92 -17.36 -1.81
CA ILE A 135 -10.55 -17.00 -1.42
C ILE A 135 -10.49 -16.52 0.02
N ALA A 136 -11.43 -15.69 0.47
CA ALA A 136 -11.47 -15.26 1.86
C ALA A 136 -11.55 -16.44 2.84
N VAL A 137 -12.34 -17.47 2.52
CA VAL A 137 -12.41 -18.71 3.32
C VAL A 137 -11.07 -19.44 3.28
N GLN A 138 -10.44 -19.58 2.12
CA GLN A 138 -9.12 -20.23 2.00
C GLN A 138 -8.03 -19.48 2.80
N LEU A 139 -8.01 -18.14 2.73
CA LEU A 139 -7.10 -17.31 3.52
C LEU A 139 -7.33 -17.47 5.03
N TYR A 140 -8.59 -17.56 5.44
CA TYR A 140 -8.93 -17.80 6.83
C TYR A 140 -8.43 -19.18 7.32
N ASP A 141 -8.61 -20.21 6.53
CA ASP A 141 -8.15 -21.56 6.85
C ASP A 141 -6.62 -21.67 6.89
N SER A 142 -5.93 -20.94 6.01
CA SER A 142 -4.45 -20.92 5.92
C SER A 142 -3.81 -19.81 6.76
N ARG A 143 -4.54 -19.04 7.56
CA ARG A 143 -4.06 -17.84 8.29
C ARG A 143 -2.87 -18.05 9.23
N GLY A 144 -2.52 -19.29 9.50
CA GLY A 144 -1.30 -19.66 10.23
C GLY A 144 -0.02 -19.51 9.42
N ASP A 145 -0.11 -19.41 8.10
CA ASP A 145 1.01 -19.27 7.18
C ASP A 145 0.76 -18.11 6.21
N LEU A 146 1.39 -16.96 6.48
CA LEU A 146 1.22 -15.76 5.68
C LEU A 146 1.81 -15.92 4.28
N GLU A 147 2.86 -16.74 4.09
CA GLU A 147 3.45 -16.97 2.78
C GLU A 147 2.48 -17.73 1.86
N ASP A 148 1.82 -18.77 2.36
CA ASP A 148 0.78 -19.49 1.62
C ASP A 148 -0.41 -18.57 1.30
N CYS A 149 -0.81 -17.74 2.26
CA CYS A 149 -1.86 -16.74 2.03
C CYS A 149 -1.44 -15.70 0.97
N LEU A 150 -0.20 -15.24 0.99
CA LEU A 150 0.34 -14.30 0.00
C LEU A 150 0.33 -14.91 -1.39
N GLU A 151 0.82 -16.15 -1.56
CA GLU A 151 0.78 -16.86 -2.84
C GLU A 151 -0.68 -16.99 -3.36
N SER A 152 -1.63 -17.25 -2.46
CA SER A 152 -3.07 -17.33 -2.80
C SER A 152 -3.62 -15.99 -3.29
N VAL A 153 -3.21 -14.87 -2.70
CA VAL A 153 -3.61 -13.53 -3.13
C VAL A 153 -2.94 -13.14 -4.45
N LEU A 154 -1.70 -13.56 -4.69
CA LEU A 154 -0.94 -13.22 -5.89
C LEU A 154 -1.37 -13.97 -7.15
N VAL A 155 -2.35 -14.89 -7.11
CA VAL A 155 -2.98 -15.41 -8.33
C VAL A 155 -3.81 -14.35 -9.04
N TYR A 156 -4.13 -13.25 -8.36
CA TYR A 156 -4.88 -12.13 -8.94
C TYR A 156 -3.96 -11.16 -9.66
N PRO A 157 -4.18 -10.86 -10.93
CA PRO A 157 -3.40 -9.86 -11.66
C PRO A 157 -3.34 -8.52 -10.93
N GLY A 158 -4.46 -8.12 -10.32
CA GLY A 158 -4.54 -6.90 -9.53
C GLY A 158 -3.58 -6.84 -8.34
N TYR A 159 -3.13 -7.97 -7.78
CA TYR A 159 -2.14 -8.03 -6.70
C TYR A 159 -0.75 -8.46 -7.17
N ALA A 160 -0.69 -9.29 -8.25
CA ALA A 160 0.54 -9.89 -8.75
C ALA A 160 1.43 -8.96 -9.58
N ASN A 161 0.86 -7.91 -10.18
CA ASN A 161 1.56 -7.09 -11.18
C ASN A 161 2.61 -6.15 -10.57
N ASP A 162 2.54 -5.85 -9.29
CA ASP A 162 3.50 -4.99 -8.60
C ASP A 162 4.72 -5.77 -8.10
N MET A 163 5.88 -5.48 -8.66
CA MET A 163 7.16 -6.12 -8.26
C MET A 163 7.53 -5.88 -6.78
N PHE A 164 6.97 -4.85 -6.12
CA PHE A 164 7.19 -4.54 -4.71
C PHE A 164 6.03 -4.95 -3.80
N LEU A 165 5.00 -5.60 -4.34
CA LEU A 165 3.86 -6.17 -3.60
C LEU A 165 3.10 -5.16 -2.72
N LYS A 166 3.03 -3.87 -3.12
CA LYS A 166 2.42 -2.82 -2.29
C LYS A 166 1.01 -3.17 -1.85
N ARG A 167 0.15 -3.56 -2.79
CA ARG A 167 -1.26 -3.84 -2.49
C ARG A 167 -1.44 -5.11 -1.66
N ALA A 168 -0.67 -6.16 -1.96
CA ALA A 168 -0.69 -7.40 -1.19
C ALA A 168 -0.21 -7.17 0.25
N SER A 169 0.92 -6.50 0.44
CA SER A 169 1.42 -6.16 1.78
C SER A 169 0.43 -5.30 2.56
N LEU A 170 -0.15 -4.29 1.91
CA LEU A 170 -1.16 -3.42 2.54
C LEU A 170 -2.40 -4.21 2.96
N PHE A 171 -2.88 -5.16 2.13
CA PHE A 171 -4.01 -6.02 2.46
C PHE A 171 -3.80 -6.75 3.80
N PHE A 172 -2.71 -7.48 3.94
CA PHE A 172 -2.42 -8.22 5.18
C PHE A 172 -2.23 -7.30 6.39
N MET A 173 -1.61 -6.13 6.20
CA MET A 173 -1.44 -5.14 7.26
C MET A 173 -2.78 -4.52 7.68
N GLN A 174 -3.70 -4.27 6.76
CA GLN A 174 -5.05 -3.79 7.07
C GLN A 174 -5.86 -4.82 7.87
N VAL A 175 -5.78 -6.10 7.49
CA VAL A 175 -6.40 -7.18 8.24
C VAL A 175 -5.80 -7.27 9.66
N ALA A 176 -4.47 -7.27 9.78
CA ALA A 176 -3.78 -7.35 11.06
C ALA A 176 -4.05 -6.16 12.01
N ARG A 177 -4.40 -4.98 11.49
CA ARG A 177 -4.80 -3.82 12.31
C ARG A 177 -6.19 -3.98 12.93
N LYS A 178 -7.06 -4.76 12.28
CA LYS A 178 -8.48 -4.88 12.65
C LYS A 178 -8.84 -6.20 13.30
N SER A 179 -7.96 -7.22 13.21
CA SER A 179 -8.16 -8.54 13.81
C SER A 179 -6.85 -9.09 14.36
N ASP A 180 -6.89 -10.28 14.97
CA ASP A 180 -5.67 -10.97 15.43
C ASP A 180 -4.99 -11.77 14.32
N MET A 181 -5.61 -11.86 13.13
CA MET A 181 -5.02 -12.54 11.99
C MET A 181 -3.74 -11.82 11.54
N PHE A 182 -2.72 -12.60 11.23
CA PHE A 182 -1.44 -12.15 10.69
C PHE A 182 -0.59 -11.23 11.57
N LYS A 183 -1.07 -10.78 12.75
CA LYS A 183 -0.34 -9.84 13.63
C LYS A 183 1.10 -10.25 13.93
N SER A 184 1.33 -11.54 14.16
CA SER A 184 2.66 -12.08 14.45
C SER A 184 3.50 -12.37 13.21
N GLN A 185 2.96 -12.14 12.02
CA GLN A 185 3.59 -12.52 10.76
C GLN A 185 3.87 -11.31 9.84
N VAL A 186 3.25 -10.15 10.11
CA VAL A 186 3.43 -8.94 9.27
C VAL A 186 4.88 -8.45 9.21
N ASP A 187 5.74 -8.87 10.13
CA ASP A 187 7.18 -8.55 10.12
C ASP A 187 7.90 -9.10 8.88
N MET A 188 7.33 -10.10 8.21
CA MET A 188 7.87 -10.69 6.98
C MET A 188 7.64 -9.77 5.76
N LEU A 189 6.64 -8.89 5.82
CA LEU A 189 6.21 -8.08 4.68
C LEU A 189 7.06 -6.82 4.50
N PRO A 190 7.31 -6.39 3.25
CA PRO A 190 7.82 -5.05 3.01
C PRO A 190 6.76 -4.01 3.35
N VAL A 191 7.20 -2.84 3.83
CA VAL A 191 6.30 -1.68 3.98
C VAL A 191 5.72 -1.32 2.60
N PRO A 192 4.40 -1.07 2.49
CA PRO A 192 3.74 -0.79 1.21
C PRO A 192 4.31 0.43 0.50
N ALA A 193 5.04 0.22 -0.60
CA ALA A 193 5.74 1.27 -1.32
C ALA A 193 4.79 2.07 -2.22
N ASP A 194 4.12 3.08 -1.65
CA ASP A 194 3.27 4.03 -2.34
C ASP A 194 4.00 5.36 -2.63
N TYR A 195 3.30 6.37 -3.14
CA TYR A 195 3.86 7.70 -3.41
C TYR A 195 3.83 8.65 -2.21
N GLN A 196 3.19 8.29 -1.09
CA GLN A 196 3.08 9.17 0.09
C GLN A 196 4.19 8.93 1.11
N ILE A 197 4.60 7.68 1.29
CA ILE A 197 5.64 7.31 2.25
C ILE A 197 7.01 7.87 1.82
N PRO A 198 7.45 7.75 0.54
CA PRO A 198 8.71 8.35 0.10
C PRO A 198 8.77 9.86 0.35
N LYS A 199 7.67 10.58 0.08
CA LYS A 199 7.55 12.00 0.37
C LYS A 199 7.80 12.32 1.86
N MET A 200 7.23 11.51 2.75
CA MET A 200 7.41 11.70 4.20
C MET A 200 8.85 11.39 4.61
N LEU A 201 9.45 10.32 4.07
CA LEU A 201 10.85 9.99 4.35
C LEU A 201 11.83 11.04 3.80
N GLU A 202 11.53 11.66 2.66
CA GLU A 202 12.30 12.81 2.16
C GLU A 202 12.18 14.00 3.12
N HIS A 203 10.98 14.33 3.59
CA HIS A 203 10.77 15.38 4.59
C HIS A 203 11.54 15.12 5.90
N MET A 204 11.65 13.86 6.32
CA MET A 204 12.45 13.44 7.47
C MET A 204 13.96 13.46 7.20
N GLY A 205 14.40 13.74 5.98
CA GLY A 205 15.79 13.70 5.54
C GLY A 205 16.36 12.28 5.40
N ILE A 206 15.52 11.26 5.51
CA ILE A 206 15.90 9.84 5.40
C ILE A 206 16.19 9.47 3.96
N LEU A 207 15.30 9.84 3.02
CA LEU A 207 15.57 9.74 1.61
C LEU A 207 16.14 11.06 1.10
N GLN A 208 17.26 10.99 0.42
CA GLN A 208 17.94 12.14 -0.19
C GLN A 208 17.94 11.95 -1.71
N TYR A 209 17.19 12.81 -2.40
CA TYR A 209 17.08 12.75 -3.85
C TYR A 209 18.22 13.50 -4.52
N SER A 210 18.73 12.97 -5.64
CA SER A 210 19.62 13.71 -6.53
C SER A 210 18.93 14.98 -7.06
N ASP A 211 19.71 15.98 -7.45
CA ASP A 211 19.16 17.22 -8.02
C ASP A 211 18.28 16.93 -9.25
N GLU A 212 18.67 15.95 -10.09
CA GLU A 212 17.90 15.53 -11.25
C GLU A 212 16.51 15.02 -10.85
N LEU A 213 16.43 14.09 -9.89
CA LEU A 213 15.16 13.54 -9.43
C LEU A 213 14.33 14.59 -8.69
N LYS A 214 14.97 15.42 -7.85
CA LYS A 214 14.30 16.48 -7.12
C LYS A 214 13.62 17.47 -8.06
N ASN A 215 14.31 17.90 -9.10
CA ASN A 215 13.73 18.79 -10.13
C ASN A 215 12.53 18.15 -10.83
N VAL A 216 12.62 16.88 -11.24
CA VAL A 216 11.50 16.13 -11.84
C VAL A 216 10.27 16.13 -10.96
N ILE A 217 10.46 15.87 -9.65
CA ILE A 217 9.36 15.82 -8.67
C ILE A 217 8.77 17.23 -8.45
N ASP A 218 9.61 18.24 -8.27
CA ASP A 218 9.17 19.60 -7.97
C ASP A 218 8.45 20.27 -9.14
N GLU A 219 8.88 20.01 -10.37
CA GLU A 219 8.21 20.45 -11.58
C GLU A 219 6.94 19.65 -11.90
N GLY A 220 6.70 18.55 -11.20
CA GLY A 220 5.52 17.69 -11.41
C GLY A 220 5.58 16.92 -12.72
N ILE A 221 6.78 16.58 -13.17
CA ILE A 221 6.97 15.76 -14.38
C ILE A 221 6.62 14.29 -14.05
N LEU A 222 5.90 13.65 -14.97
CA LEU A 222 5.54 12.24 -14.84
C LEU A 222 6.80 11.35 -14.93
N ILE A 223 6.98 10.50 -13.93
CA ILE A 223 7.98 9.44 -13.91
C ILE A 223 7.33 8.16 -14.45
N PRO A 224 7.86 7.55 -15.51
CA PRO A 224 7.29 6.32 -16.05
C PRO A 224 7.33 5.17 -15.03
N SER A 225 6.24 4.41 -14.94
CA SER A 225 6.19 3.18 -14.12
C SER A 225 7.25 2.18 -14.59
N GLY A 226 7.95 1.54 -13.66
CA GLY A 226 9.05 0.62 -13.93
C GLY A 226 10.37 1.31 -14.36
N SER A 227 10.43 2.64 -14.40
CA SER A 227 11.68 3.36 -14.68
C SER A 227 12.66 3.25 -13.50
N LEU A 228 13.95 3.48 -13.76
CA LEU A 228 14.97 3.45 -12.71
C LEU A 228 14.67 4.44 -11.57
N MET A 229 14.21 5.66 -11.90
CA MET A 229 13.82 6.65 -10.87
C MET A 229 12.72 6.12 -9.95
N GLU A 230 11.65 5.58 -10.52
CA GLU A 230 10.52 5.05 -9.76
C GLU A 230 10.92 3.84 -8.93
N CYS A 231 11.68 2.91 -9.52
CA CYS A 231 12.15 1.71 -8.81
C CYS A 231 13.11 2.06 -7.67
N GLU A 232 14.02 3.01 -7.85
CA GLU A 232 14.93 3.44 -6.76
C GLU A 232 14.16 4.15 -5.64
N ILE A 233 13.17 5.00 -5.94
CA ILE A 233 12.34 5.63 -4.90
C ILE A 233 11.68 4.56 -4.03
N ARG A 234 11.02 3.58 -4.65
CA ARG A 234 10.27 2.54 -3.95
C ARG A 234 11.17 1.58 -3.21
N ALA A 235 12.25 1.12 -3.83
CA ALA A 235 13.21 0.22 -3.21
C ALA A 235 13.91 0.88 -2.00
N SER A 236 14.37 2.13 -2.15
CA SER A 236 15.01 2.88 -1.07
C SER A 236 14.05 3.16 0.08
N MET A 237 12.77 3.42 -0.21
CA MET A 237 11.73 3.54 0.81
C MET A 237 11.59 2.23 1.60
N ILE A 238 11.48 1.07 0.93
CA ILE A 238 11.36 -0.24 1.59
C ILE A 238 12.59 -0.52 2.46
N ALA A 239 13.81 -0.27 1.95
CA ALA A 239 15.06 -0.47 2.69
C ALA A 239 15.14 0.43 3.92
N ALA A 240 14.81 1.71 3.79
CA ALA A 240 14.80 2.67 4.90
C ALA A 240 13.78 2.29 5.97
N CYS A 241 12.56 1.90 5.57
CA CYS A 241 11.53 1.45 6.50
C CYS A 241 11.91 0.15 7.20
N LYS A 242 12.58 -0.79 6.51
CA LYS A 242 13.12 -2.00 7.14
C LYS A 242 14.10 -1.65 8.25
N THR A 243 15.03 -0.74 8.00
CA THR A 243 15.99 -0.27 9.02
C THR A 243 15.29 0.43 10.19
N LEU A 244 14.25 1.24 9.92
CA LEU A 244 13.41 1.84 10.97
C LEU A 244 12.72 0.77 11.83
N CYS A 245 12.16 -0.27 11.22
CA CYS A 245 11.53 -1.39 11.93
C CYS A 245 12.55 -2.11 12.82
N GLU A 246 13.68 -2.52 12.27
CA GLU A 246 14.72 -3.28 12.98
C GLU A 246 15.28 -2.50 14.18
N LYS A 247 15.58 -1.22 14.01
CA LYS A 247 16.18 -0.38 15.06
C LYS A 247 15.18 0.11 16.10
N SER A 248 13.92 0.31 15.73
CA SER A 248 12.88 0.75 16.66
C SER A 248 12.16 -0.40 17.37
N GLY A 249 12.26 -1.63 16.85
CA GLY A 249 11.48 -2.79 17.30
C GLY A 249 9.99 -2.71 16.95
N LYS A 250 9.61 -1.83 16.02
CA LYS A 250 8.23 -1.72 15.52
C LYS A 250 8.06 -2.55 14.25
N ASN A 251 6.91 -3.19 14.11
CA ASN A 251 6.61 -3.95 12.89
C ASN A 251 6.29 -3.03 11.69
N PRO A 252 6.38 -3.55 10.46
CA PRO A 252 6.15 -2.76 9.24
C PRO A 252 4.77 -2.10 9.19
N SER A 253 3.73 -2.72 9.75
CA SER A 253 2.38 -2.14 9.78
C SER A 253 2.30 -0.89 10.65
N VAL A 254 3.06 -0.85 11.76
CA VAL A 254 3.14 0.34 12.64
C VAL A 254 3.90 1.46 11.95
N VAL A 255 5.05 1.14 11.34
CA VAL A 255 5.88 2.14 10.64
C VAL A 255 5.13 2.74 9.45
N ASP A 256 4.51 1.90 8.60
CA ASP A 256 3.67 2.34 7.48
C ASP A 256 2.57 3.30 7.93
N TYR A 257 1.77 2.86 8.89
CA TYR A 257 0.59 3.63 9.29
C TYR A 257 0.95 4.95 9.94
N TRP A 258 2.00 4.98 10.76
CA TRP A 258 2.49 6.21 11.36
C TRP A 258 3.00 7.20 10.30
N LEU A 259 3.83 6.75 9.35
CA LEU A 259 4.32 7.58 8.24
C LEU A 259 3.15 8.10 7.40
N TRP A 260 2.19 7.23 7.09
CA TRP A 260 1.03 7.59 6.28
C TRP A 260 0.11 8.61 6.98
N LEU A 261 -0.13 8.48 8.28
CA LEU A 261 -0.92 9.46 9.05
C LEU A 261 -0.23 10.83 9.08
N ASN A 262 1.09 10.86 9.23
CA ASN A 262 1.87 12.09 9.34
C ASN A 262 2.18 12.73 7.96
N ARG A 263 1.91 12.08 6.83
CA ARG A 263 2.18 12.62 5.49
C ARG A 263 1.58 14.01 5.19
N LYS A 264 0.55 14.41 5.92
CA LYS A 264 -0.09 15.73 5.78
C LYS A 264 0.70 16.85 6.46
N SER A 265 1.63 16.51 7.34
CA SER A 265 2.46 17.50 8.06
C SER A 265 3.68 17.96 7.25
N CYS A 266 3.89 17.42 6.05
CA CYS A 266 4.98 17.82 5.17
C CYS A 266 4.46 18.42 3.86
N ASP A 267 5.13 19.48 3.41
CA ASP A 267 4.79 20.20 2.18
C ASP A 267 5.55 19.69 0.95
N ASN A 268 6.44 18.70 1.12
CA ASN A 268 7.17 18.10 0.01
C ASN A 268 6.23 17.57 -1.07
N ASN A 269 6.69 17.61 -2.31
CA ASN A 269 5.97 17.00 -3.42
C ASN A 269 6.19 15.48 -3.41
N PHE A 270 5.20 14.72 -3.86
CA PHE A 270 5.39 13.30 -4.15
C PHE A 270 5.67 13.09 -5.64
N HIS A 271 6.38 12.02 -5.98
CA HIS A 271 6.61 11.64 -7.36
C HIS A 271 5.30 11.26 -8.06
N LEU A 272 5.18 11.64 -9.33
CA LEU A 272 3.99 11.39 -10.13
C LEU A 272 4.21 10.19 -11.06
N THR A 273 3.63 9.06 -10.74
CA THR A 273 3.61 7.86 -11.60
C THR A 273 2.19 7.38 -11.76
N ILE A 274 1.69 7.33 -13.01
CA ILE A 274 0.36 6.76 -13.30
C ILE A 274 0.53 5.25 -13.39
N THR A 275 -0.02 4.55 -12.41
CA THR A 275 0.09 3.08 -12.31
C THR A 275 -1.08 2.51 -11.53
N THR A 276 -1.35 1.23 -11.72
CA THR A 276 -2.26 0.44 -10.89
C THR A 276 -1.55 -0.27 -9.73
N ASP A 277 -0.25 -0.14 -9.60
CA ASP A 277 0.53 -0.85 -8.59
C ASP A 277 0.40 -0.22 -7.20
N TYR A 278 0.26 1.15 -7.14
CA TYR A 278 0.19 1.87 -5.86
C TYR A 278 -0.49 3.24 -5.92
#